data_77a57a063b503a2a4e3cf655d5f8b00b
#
_entry.id   77a57a063b503a2a4e3cf655d5f8b00b
#
_cell.length_a   1.000
_cell.length_b   1.000
_cell.length_c   1.000
_cell.angle_alpha   90.00
_cell.angle_beta   90.00
_cell.angle_gamma   90.00
#
_symmetry.space_group_name_H-M   'P 1'
#
loop_
_entity.id
_entity.type
_entity.pdbx_description
1 polymer ?
#
loop_
_entity_poly.entity_id
_entity_poly.type
_entity_poly.pdbx_seq_one_letter_code
_entity_poly.pdbx_strand_id
1 'polypeptide(L)'
;MMGGVAIDGGNSSSDKPRRGRRVRMTGAERRQQLLDIGRTLFAEKGFEGTSVEEIAAKAGVSKPVVYEHFGGKEGLYAVVVDREMRQLLDGVTGALTAGHPRELLEQAAFALLDYIESYTDGFRILVRDSPVAQSTGTFASLISDIATQVEDILGLEFKARGFDPKLAPLYAQALVGMVALTGQWWLDVRKPKKAEVAAHLVNLAWHGLDGLESKPQLVGRRKN
;
A
#
# COMPACT_ATOMS: atom_id res chain seq x y z
N MET A 1 67.54 -55.81 -31.94
CA MET A 1 68.08 -55.18 -30.74
C MET A 1 67.09 -54.15 -30.32
N MET A 2 66.32 -54.48 -29.43
CA MET A 2 65.90 -53.97 -28.09
C MET A 2 65.89 -52.44 -27.98
N GLY A 3 64.72 -51.84 -27.88
CA GLY A 3 64.47 -50.47 -27.48
C GLY A 3 63.21 -50.41 -26.58
N GLY A 4 63.43 -50.02 -25.34
CA GLY A 4 62.43 -50.06 -24.27
C GLY A 4 61.33 -49.03 -24.42
N VAL A 5 60.15 -49.43 -24.03
CA VAL A 5 58.93 -48.60 -23.91
C VAL A 5 58.96 -47.99 -22.53
N ALA A 6 58.92 -46.64 -22.44
CA ALA A 6 58.70 -45.89 -21.24
C ALA A 6 57.22 -45.68 -21.11
N ILE A 7 56.63 -46.05 -19.96
CA ILE A 7 55.19 -45.85 -19.56
C ILE A 7 55.15 -44.54 -18.82
N ASP A 8 54.47 -43.57 -19.43
CA ASP A 8 54.15 -42.27 -18.79
C ASP A 8 52.90 -42.38 -17.89
N GLY A 9 53.10 -42.07 -16.62
CA GLY A 9 52.06 -42.16 -15.59
C GLY A 9 51.15 -40.96 -15.64
N GLY A 10 49.91 -41.16 -16.12
CA GLY A 10 48.87 -40.15 -16.12
C GLY A 10 48.50 -39.69 -14.72
N ASN A 11 48.80 -38.44 -14.43
CA ASN A 11 48.38 -37.74 -13.22
C ASN A 11 46.95 -37.27 -13.40
N SER A 12 45.99 -38.03 -12.83
CA SER A 12 44.57 -37.67 -12.77
C SER A 12 44.35 -36.62 -11.69
N SER A 13 44.42 -35.34 -12.03
CA SER A 13 43.98 -34.23 -11.17
C SER A 13 42.48 -34.21 -11.15
N SER A 14 41.91 -34.64 -9.99
CA SER A 14 40.50 -34.54 -9.66
C SER A 14 40.09 -33.07 -9.55
N ASP A 15 39.46 -32.54 -10.59
CA ASP A 15 38.84 -31.23 -10.60
C ASP A 15 37.55 -31.29 -9.75
N LYS A 16 37.66 -30.92 -8.47
CA LYS A 16 36.51 -30.75 -7.61
C LYS A 16 35.77 -29.47 -8.01
N PRO A 17 34.49 -29.52 -8.33
CA PRO A 17 33.71 -28.31 -8.67
C PRO A 17 33.82 -27.32 -7.54
N ARG A 18 34.36 -26.13 -7.81
CA ARG A 18 34.36 -24.97 -6.90
C ARG A 18 32.91 -24.64 -6.51
N ARG A 19 32.52 -24.97 -5.29
CA ARG A 19 31.27 -24.50 -4.69
C ARG A 19 31.21 -22.98 -4.86
N GLY A 20 30.27 -22.50 -5.68
CA GLY A 20 30.05 -21.09 -5.94
C GLY A 20 30.00 -20.35 -4.61
N ARG A 21 30.85 -19.34 -4.45
CA ARG A 21 30.90 -18.44 -3.29
C ARG A 21 29.53 -17.77 -3.18
N ARG A 22 28.67 -18.23 -2.26
CA ARG A 22 27.41 -17.54 -1.94
C ARG A 22 27.76 -16.09 -1.63
N VAL A 23 27.36 -15.19 -2.52
CA VAL A 23 27.51 -13.74 -2.30
C VAL A 23 26.76 -13.42 -1.01
N ARG A 24 27.48 -12.95 -0.01
CA ARG A 24 26.89 -12.60 1.30
C ARG A 24 26.07 -11.34 1.09
N MET A 25 24.77 -11.39 1.36
CA MET A 25 23.89 -10.22 1.29
C MET A 25 24.42 -9.10 2.19
N THR A 26 24.35 -7.88 1.69
CA THR A 26 24.62 -6.67 2.49
C THR A 26 23.56 -6.49 3.57
N GLY A 27 23.84 -5.66 4.59
CA GLY A 27 22.85 -5.32 5.62
C GLY A 27 21.59 -4.67 5.05
N ALA A 28 21.73 -3.82 4.01
CA ALA A 28 20.60 -3.19 3.33
C ALA A 28 19.74 -4.20 2.57
N GLU A 29 20.34 -5.12 1.83
CA GLU A 29 19.62 -6.20 1.14
C GLU A 29 18.91 -7.12 2.13
N ARG A 30 19.55 -7.43 3.27
CA ARG A 30 18.95 -8.23 4.35
C ARG A 30 17.75 -7.52 4.97
N ARG A 31 17.88 -6.23 5.24
CA ARG A 31 16.79 -5.42 5.75
C ARG A 31 15.59 -5.42 4.80
N GLN A 32 15.83 -5.26 3.50
CA GLN A 32 14.78 -5.31 2.47
C GLN A 32 14.11 -6.68 2.41
N GLN A 33 14.88 -7.76 2.42
CA GLN A 33 14.36 -9.12 2.45
C GLN A 33 13.41 -9.36 3.65
N LEU A 34 13.81 -8.89 4.84
CA LEU A 34 12.99 -9.03 6.05
C LEU A 34 11.69 -8.22 5.94
N LEU A 35 11.73 -7.02 5.34
CA LEU A 35 10.54 -6.22 5.09
C LEU A 35 9.57 -6.92 4.14
N ASP A 36 10.05 -7.50 3.05
CA ASP A 36 9.21 -8.18 2.06
C ASP A 36 8.58 -9.45 2.64
N ILE A 37 9.34 -10.23 3.41
CA ILE A 37 8.83 -11.41 4.13
C ILE A 37 7.83 -11.01 5.21
N GLY A 38 8.14 -9.97 5.99
CA GLY A 38 7.24 -9.45 7.02
C GLY A 38 5.92 -8.99 6.43
N ARG A 39 5.96 -8.22 5.33
CA ARG A 39 4.77 -7.78 4.61
C ARG A 39 3.87 -8.96 4.22
N THR A 40 4.42 -9.98 3.59
CA THR A 40 3.65 -11.16 3.18
C THR A 40 3.02 -11.86 4.38
N LEU A 41 3.78 -12.11 5.45
CA LEU A 41 3.27 -12.80 6.64
C LEU A 41 2.20 -11.98 7.37
N PHE A 42 2.39 -10.68 7.51
CA PHE A 42 1.40 -9.80 8.13
C PHE A 42 0.12 -9.67 7.29
N ALA A 43 0.22 -9.67 5.97
CA ALA A 43 -0.95 -9.68 5.10
C ALA A 43 -1.75 -10.98 5.21
N GLU A 44 -1.07 -12.13 5.26
CA GLU A 44 -1.69 -13.46 5.35
C GLU A 44 -2.32 -13.71 6.73
N LYS A 45 -1.54 -13.49 7.81
CA LYS A 45 -1.88 -13.94 9.16
C LYS A 45 -2.26 -12.81 10.14
N GLY A 46 -2.05 -11.56 9.75
CA GLY A 46 -2.16 -10.40 10.63
C GLY A 46 -0.97 -10.27 11.59
N PHE A 47 -0.97 -9.20 12.39
CA PHE A 47 0.09 -8.95 13.36
C PHE A 47 0.17 -10.05 14.42
N GLU A 48 -0.96 -10.40 15.07
CA GLU A 48 -0.98 -11.39 16.14
C GLU A 48 -0.61 -12.81 15.68
N GLY A 49 -1.02 -13.19 14.47
CA GLY A 49 -0.75 -14.52 13.90
C GLY A 49 0.68 -14.70 13.37
N THR A 50 1.52 -13.67 13.39
CA THR A 50 2.90 -13.71 12.90
C THR A 50 3.89 -13.71 14.06
N SER A 51 4.97 -14.52 13.97
CA SER A 51 6.04 -14.59 14.98
C SER A 51 7.41 -14.22 14.39
N VAL A 52 8.33 -13.75 15.29
CA VAL A 52 9.74 -13.48 14.90
C VAL A 52 10.42 -14.76 14.42
N GLU A 53 10.07 -15.90 15.00
CA GLU A 53 10.56 -17.22 14.62
C GLU A 53 10.25 -17.54 13.16
N GLU A 54 9.01 -17.32 12.77
CA GLU A 54 8.54 -17.58 11.42
C GLU A 54 9.18 -16.64 10.39
N ILE A 55 9.29 -15.34 10.73
CA ILE A 55 9.98 -14.35 9.90
C ILE A 55 11.44 -14.77 9.68
N ALA A 56 12.14 -15.10 10.75
CA ALA A 56 13.55 -15.51 10.70
C ALA A 56 13.75 -16.80 9.89
N ALA A 57 12.88 -17.81 10.12
CA ALA A 57 12.91 -19.07 9.37
C ALA A 57 12.69 -18.86 7.88
N LYS A 58 11.69 -18.05 7.50
CA LYS A 58 11.36 -17.75 6.09
C LYS A 58 12.47 -16.93 5.40
N ALA A 59 13.17 -16.08 6.16
CA ALA A 59 14.33 -15.32 5.69
C ALA A 59 15.64 -16.12 5.65
N GLY A 60 15.68 -17.32 6.23
CA GLY A 60 16.90 -18.12 6.37
C GLY A 60 17.94 -17.47 7.28
N VAL A 61 17.52 -16.79 8.34
CA VAL A 61 18.37 -16.12 9.34
C VAL A 61 18.02 -16.57 10.77
N SER A 62 18.86 -16.19 11.73
CA SER A 62 18.56 -16.37 13.16
C SER A 62 17.68 -15.22 13.69
N LYS A 63 16.90 -15.47 14.77
CA LYS A 63 16.10 -14.44 15.43
C LYS A 63 16.87 -13.16 15.79
N PRO A 64 18.10 -13.23 16.34
CA PRO A 64 18.90 -12.03 16.63
C PRO A 64 19.03 -11.07 15.43
N VAL A 65 19.10 -11.59 14.20
CA VAL A 65 19.18 -10.74 12.99
C VAL A 65 17.91 -9.90 12.81
N VAL A 66 16.73 -10.45 13.11
CA VAL A 66 15.48 -9.67 13.04
C VAL A 66 15.46 -8.59 14.11
N TYR A 67 15.91 -8.91 15.33
CA TYR A 67 16.02 -7.94 16.43
C TYR A 67 17.04 -6.84 16.13
N GLU A 68 18.18 -7.17 15.53
CA GLU A 68 19.21 -6.22 15.12
C GLU A 68 18.69 -5.19 14.12
N HIS A 69 17.88 -5.62 13.15
CA HIS A 69 17.37 -4.73 12.09
C HIS A 69 16.14 -3.93 12.49
N PHE A 70 15.27 -4.46 13.37
CA PHE A 70 13.94 -3.92 13.62
C PHE A 70 13.54 -3.84 15.10
N GLY A 71 14.34 -4.38 16.02
CA GLY A 71 13.97 -4.45 17.43
C GLY A 71 12.89 -5.48 17.75
N GLY A 72 12.45 -6.29 16.78
CA GLY A 72 11.44 -7.34 16.92
C GLY A 72 10.29 -7.25 15.92
N LYS A 73 9.20 -7.96 16.22
CA LYS A 73 8.00 -8.03 15.38
C LYS A 73 7.31 -6.67 15.26
N GLU A 74 7.19 -5.97 16.37
CA GLU A 74 6.56 -4.66 16.49
C GLU A 74 7.25 -3.61 15.62
N GLY A 75 8.58 -3.55 15.70
CA GLY A 75 9.36 -2.61 14.90
C GLY A 75 9.34 -2.95 13.41
N LEU A 76 9.37 -4.24 13.05
CA LEU A 76 9.22 -4.65 11.66
C LEU A 76 7.84 -4.27 11.12
N TYR A 77 6.77 -4.54 11.89
CA TYR A 77 5.40 -4.19 11.50
C TYR A 77 5.23 -2.67 11.31
N ALA A 78 5.74 -1.87 12.25
CA ALA A 78 5.67 -0.42 12.18
C ALA A 78 6.33 0.13 10.89
N VAL A 79 7.51 -0.40 10.53
CA VAL A 79 8.19 0.00 9.29
C VAL A 79 7.44 -0.45 8.04
N VAL A 80 6.81 -1.64 8.08
CA VAL A 80 5.97 -2.10 6.95
C VAL A 80 4.76 -1.20 6.79
N VAL A 81 4.01 -0.91 7.86
CA VAL A 81 2.83 -0.01 7.83
C VAL A 81 3.21 1.38 7.31
N ASP A 82 4.25 2.00 7.87
CA ASP A 82 4.74 3.31 7.45
C ASP A 82 5.10 3.36 5.95
N ARG A 83 5.75 2.31 5.44
CA ARG A 83 6.08 2.19 4.02
C ARG A 83 4.84 2.10 3.15
N GLU A 84 3.88 1.25 3.49
CA GLU A 84 2.65 1.06 2.72
C GLU A 84 1.76 2.32 2.77
N MET A 85 1.71 3.02 3.92
CA MET A 85 1.02 4.30 4.04
C MET A 85 1.60 5.35 3.10
N ARG A 86 2.93 5.53 3.11
CA ARG A 86 3.59 6.47 2.19
C ARG A 86 3.36 6.11 0.74
N GLN A 87 3.49 4.84 0.39
CA GLN A 87 3.32 4.40 -0.98
C GLN A 87 1.90 4.65 -1.50
N LEU A 88 0.88 4.43 -0.67
CA LEU A 88 -0.50 4.73 -1.04
C LEU A 88 -0.72 6.25 -1.13
N LEU A 89 -0.28 7.01 -0.13
CA LEU A 89 -0.42 8.46 -0.11
C LEU A 89 0.27 9.10 -1.32
N ASP A 90 1.53 8.77 -1.56
CA ASP A 90 2.31 9.28 -2.71
C ASP A 90 1.66 8.89 -4.05
N GLY A 91 1.11 7.67 -4.15
CA GLY A 91 0.41 7.19 -5.33
C GLY A 91 -0.86 8.00 -5.63
N VAL A 92 -1.68 8.23 -4.62
CA VAL A 92 -2.93 9.00 -4.78
C VAL A 92 -2.65 10.48 -5.02
N THR A 93 -1.76 11.09 -4.21
CA THR A 93 -1.46 12.53 -4.34
C THR A 93 -0.67 12.85 -5.62
N GLY A 94 0.26 11.97 -6.00
CA GLY A 94 1.00 12.11 -7.26
C GLY A 94 0.15 11.91 -8.51
N ALA A 95 -0.99 11.22 -8.40
CA ALA A 95 -1.95 11.09 -9.49
C ALA A 95 -2.80 12.36 -9.68
N LEU A 96 -2.99 13.18 -8.64
CA LEU A 96 -3.75 14.41 -8.69
C LEU A 96 -2.96 15.51 -9.42
N THR A 97 -2.90 15.40 -10.75
CA THR A 97 -2.29 16.40 -11.62
C THR A 97 -3.27 17.53 -11.92
N ALA A 98 -2.79 18.64 -12.49
CA ALA A 98 -3.68 19.73 -12.91
C ALA A 98 -4.69 19.23 -13.97
N GLY A 99 -5.96 19.61 -13.82
CA GLY A 99 -7.01 19.21 -14.75
C GLY A 99 -8.40 19.69 -14.31
N HIS A 100 -9.41 19.31 -15.08
CA HIS A 100 -10.81 19.57 -14.72
C HIS A 100 -11.17 18.78 -13.45
N PRO A 101 -12.02 19.30 -12.51
CA PRO A 101 -12.38 18.61 -11.27
C PRO A 101 -12.85 17.16 -11.45
N ARG A 102 -13.56 16.86 -12.53
CA ARG A 102 -13.95 15.47 -12.85
C ARG A 102 -12.76 14.57 -13.13
N GLU A 103 -11.75 15.07 -13.85
CA GLU A 103 -10.52 14.31 -14.14
C GLU A 103 -9.75 14.01 -12.85
N LEU A 104 -9.74 14.95 -11.88
CA LEU A 104 -9.13 14.72 -10.56
C LEU A 104 -9.85 13.61 -9.79
N LEU A 105 -11.18 13.54 -9.86
CA LEU A 105 -11.95 12.42 -9.27
C LEU A 105 -11.59 11.09 -9.94
N GLU A 106 -11.45 11.07 -11.26
CA GLU A 106 -11.04 9.87 -12.01
C GLU A 106 -9.64 9.43 -11.61
N GLN A 107 -8.68 10.36 -11.56
CA GLN A 107 -7.30 10.10 -11.18
C GLN A 107 -7.21 9.53 -9.75
N ALA A 108 -7.91 10.13 -8.78
CA ALA A 108 -7.92 9.66 -7.40
C ALA A 108 -8.53 8.25 -7.25
N ALA A 109 -9.69 8.00 -7.88
CA ALA A 109 -10.36 6.70 -7.83
C ALA A 109 -9.49 5.61 -8.48
N PHE A 110 -8.90 5.92 -9.64
CA PHE A 110 -7.99 4.98 -10.32
C PHE A 110 -6.74 4.70 -9.50
N ALA A 111 -6.09 5.71 -8.93
CA ALA A 111 -4.88 5.55 -8.16
C ALA A 111 -5.08 4.63 -6.94
N LEU A 112 -6.19 4.81 -6.20
CA LEU A 112 -6.50 3.92 -5.08
C LEU A 112 -6.79 2.49 -5.54
N LEU A 113 -7.63 2.30 -6.55
CA LEU A 113 -7.97 0.97 -7.05
C LEU A 113 -6.77 0.27 -7.70
N ASP A 114 -5.87 1.03 -8.33
CA ASP A 114 -4.61 0.52 -8.88
C ASP A 114 -3.66 0.06 -7.78
N TYR A 115 -3.54 0.83 -6.70
CA TYR A 115 -2.79 0.43 -5.53
C TYR A 115 -3.34 -0.87 -4.93
N ILE A 116 -4.66 -0.99 -4.75
CA ILE A 116 -5.32 -2.21 -4.23
C ILE A 116 -5.04 -3.42 -5.12
N GLU A 117 -5.00 -3.24 -6.43
CA GLU A 117 -4.73 -4.32 -7.38
C GLU A 117 -3.25 -4.73 -7.38
N SER A 118 -2.35 -3.74 -7.40
CA SER A 118 -0.89 -3.95 -7.53
C SER A 118 -0.22 -4.28 -6.21
N TYR A 119 -0.74 -3.77 -5.08
CA TYR A 119 -0.18 -3.89 -3.74
C TYR A 119 -1.19 -4.45 -2.74
N THR A 120 -1.89 -5.52 -3.13
CA THR A 120 -2.95 -6.17 -2.36
C THR A 120 -2.56 -6.47 -0.90
N ASP A 121 -1.35 -6.99 -0.69
CA ASP A 121 -0.84 -7.31 0.65
C ASP A 121 -0.64 -6.06 1.49
N GLY A 122 -0.10 -5.00 0.91
CA GLY A 122 0.05 -3.70 1.57
C GLY A 122 -1.29 -3.13 2.00
N PHE A 123 -2.26 -3.11 1.11
CA PHE A 123 -3.59 -2.61 1.44
C PHE A 123 -4.30 -3.44 2.51
N ARG A 124 -4.15 -4.78 2.49
CA ARG A 124 -4.68 -5.65 3.56
C ARG A 124 -4.11 -5.33 4.93
N ILE A 125 -2.81 -5.00 5.00
CA ILE A 125 -2.16 -4.59 6.25
C ILE A 125 -2.74 -3.26 6.74
N LEU A 126 -2.93 -2.29 5.83
CA LEU A 126 -3.43 -0.96 6.18
C LEU A 126 -4.86 -0.97 6.71
N VAL A 127 -5.76 -1.81 6.14
CA VAL A 127 -7.17 -1.88 6.56
C VAL A 127 -7.42 -2.78 7.77
N ARG A 128 -6.40 -3.54 8.22
CA ARG A 128 -6.52 -4.37 9.42
C ARG A 128 -6.19 -3.56 10.67
N ASP A 129 -7.08 -3.62 11.64
CA ASP A 129 -6.78 -3.07 12.97
C ASP A 129 -5.67 -3.87 13.63
N SER A 130 -4.68 -3.15 14.20
CA SER A 130 -3.64 -3.75 15.03
C SER A 130 -3.28 -2.78 16.17
N PRO A 131 -2.90 -3.29 17.36
CA PRO A 131 -2.47 -2.44 18.46
C PRO A 131 -1.28 -1.54 18.11
N VAL A 132 -0.40 -2.01 17.23
CA VAL A 132 0.79 -1.25 16.76
C VAL A 132 0.40 -0.16 15.77
N ALA A 133 -0.63 -0.39 14.93
CA ALA A 133 -1.11 0.62 13.99
C ALA A 133 -1.63 1.87 14.72
N GLN A 134 -2.18 1.74 15.92
CA GLN A 134 -2.63 2.88 16.73
C GLN A 134 -1.49 3.84 17.12
N SER A 135 -0.26 3.37 17.19
CA SER A 135 0.92 4.18 17.51
C SER A 135 1.68 4.70 16.28
N THR A 136 1.52 4.09 15.12
CA THR A 136 2.26 4.42 13.88
C THR A 136 1.43 5.11 12.81
N GLY A 137 0.14 5.21 13.01
CA GLY A 137 -0.85 5.67 12.06
C GLY A 137 -1.81 4.55 11.66
N THR A 138 -3.05 4.91 11.44
CA THR A 138 -4.13 3.99 11.09
C THR A 138 -4.60 4.26 9.65
N PHE A 139 -5.37 3.33 9.09
CA PHE A 139 -6.06 3.59 7.84
C PHE A 139 -6.92 4.86 7.90
N ALA A 140 -7.51 5.13 9.07
CA ALA A 140 -8.28 6.36 9.30
C ALA A 140 -7.42 7.63 9.22
N SER A 141 -6.18 7.63 9.75
CA SER A 141 -5.28 8.78 9.61
C SER A 141 -4.87 9.01 8.16
N LEU A 142 -4.56 7.94 7.42
CA LEU A 142 -4.26 8.02 5.98
C LEU A 142 -5.43 8.61 5.18
N ILE A 143 -6.68 8.18 5.47
CA ILE A 143 -7.88 8.74 4.86
C ILE A 143 -8.01 10.23 5.18
N SER A 144 -7.70 10.64 6.42
CA SER A 144 -7.73 12.04 6.84
C SER A 144 -6.68 12.89 6.10
N ASP A 145 -5.47 12.36 5.91
CA ASP A 145 -4.40 13.06 5.18
C ASP A 145 -4.77 13.27 3.71
N ILE A 146 -5.34 12.25 3.06
CA ILE A 146 -5.85 12.35 1.69
C ILE A 146 -7.01 13.35 1.63
N ALA A 147 -7.94 13.32 2.58
CA ALA A 147 -9.09 14.22 2.62
C ALA A 147 -8.64 15.68 2.76
N THR A 148 -7.58 15.98 3.53
CA THR A 148 -7.04 17.34 3.65
C THR A 148 -6.59 17.89 2.29
N GLN A 149 -5.96 17.08 1.45
CA GLN A 149 -5.56 17.53 0.12
C GLN A 149 -6.75 17.72 -0.84
N VAL A 150 -7.75 16.86 -0.73
CA VAL A 150 -9.02 17.01 -1.49
C VAL A 150 -9.78 18.25 -1.03
N GLU A 151 -9.72 18.60 0.26
CA GLU A 151 -10.33 19.81 0.83
C GLU A 151 -9.77 21.09 0.19
N ASP A 152 -8.45 21.19 0.01
CA ASP A 152 -7.82 22.36 -0.62
C ASP A 152 -8.35 22.55 -2.04
N ILE A 153 -8.46 21.47 -2.81
CA ILE A 153 -9.00 21.50 -4.18
C ILE A 153 -10.48 21.92 -4.17
N LEU A 154 -11.30 21.31 -3.31
CA LEU A 154 -12.71 21.61 -3.20
C LEU A 154 -12.98 23.02 -2.70
N GLY A 155 -12.16 23.54 -1.77
CA GLY A 155 -12.29 24.90 -1.24
C GLY A 155 -12.14 25.97 -2.32
N LEU A 156 -11.19 25.78 -3.25
CA LEU A 156 -11.01 26.64 -4.42
C LEU A 156 -12.20 26.56 -5.38
N GLU A 157 -12.66 25.36 -5.68
CA GLU A 157 -13.79 25.11 -6.57
C GLU A 157 -15.10 25.65 -6.02
N PHE A 158 -15.37 25.46 -4.72
CA PHE A 158 -16.54 25.99 -4.02
C PHE A 158 -16.58 27.51 -4.08
N LYS A 159 -15.44 28.16 -3.80
CA LYS A 159 -15.31 29.61 -3.91
C LYS A 159 -15.61 30.10 -5.34
N ALA A 160 -15.08 29.42 -6.34
CA ALA A 160 -15.31 29.79 -7.75
C ALA A 160 -16.77 29.63 -8.17
N ARG A 161 -17.48 28.63 -7.62
CA ARG A 161 -18.92 28.35 -7.90
C ARG A 161 -19.90 29.05 -6.97
N GLY A 162 -19.42 29.85 -6.02
CA GLY A 162 -20.27 30.61 -5.08
C GLY A 162 -20.85 29.78 -3.91
N PHE A 163 -20.27 28.62 -3.63
CA PHE A 163 -20.56 27.82 -2.44
C PHE A 163 -19.71 28.29 -1.24
N ASP A 164 -20.14 27.94 -0.02
CA ASP A 164 -19.37 28.22 1.19
C ASP A 164 -18.13 27.30 1.26
N PRO A 165 -16.89 27.82 1.17
CA PRO A 165 -15.68 26.99 1.24
C PRO A 165 -15.52 26.24 2.57
N LYS A 166 -16.18 26.67 3.65
CA LYS A 166 -16.18 25.98 4.95
C LYS A 166 -16.85 24.61 4.91
N LEU A 167 -17.58 24.30 3.84
CA LEU A 167 -18.17 22.98 3.61
C LEU A 167 -17.21 22.02 2.88
N ALA A 168 -16.10 22.50 2.35
CA ALA A 168 -15.11 21.65 1.66
C ALA A 168 -14.64 20.45 2.50
N PRO A 169 -14.33 20.56 3.80
CA PRO A 169 -13.97 19.41 4.64
C PRO A 169 -15.03 18.31 4.66
N LEU A 170 -16.31 18.67 4.76
CA LEU A 170 -17.43 17.72 4.77
C LEU A 170 -17.46 16.90 3.48
N TYR A 171 -17.37 17.58 2.33
CA TYR A 171 -17.43 16.94 1.03
C TYR A 171 -16.15 16.14 0.73
N ALA A 172 -14.98 16.63 1.15
CA ALA A 172 -13.73 15.89 1.05
C ALA A 172 -13.80 14.55 1.81
N GLN A 173 -14.26 14.56 3.05
CA GLN A 173 -14.45 13.35 3.85
C GLN A 173 -15.45 12.38 3.20
N ALA A 174 -16.56 12.90 2.68
CA ALA A 174 -17.56 12.06 2.00
C ALA A 174 -17.00 11.40 0.74
N LEU A 175 -16.28 12.14 -0.10
CA LEU A 175 -15.69 11.62 -1.34
C LEU A 175 -14.60 10.59 -1.06
N VAL A 176 -13.66 10.92 -0.19
CA VAL A 176 -12.54 10.02 0.15
C VAL A 176 -13.06 8.77 0.84
N GLY A 177 -14.00 8.91 1.79
CA GLY A 177 -14.64 7.79 2.46
C GLY A 177 -15.38 6.87 1.49
N MET A 178 -16.12 7.43 0.53
CA MET A 178 -16.83 6.66 -0.49
C MET A 178 -15.84 5.80 -1.31
N VAL A 179 -14.76 6.38 -1.80
CA VAL A 179 -13.76 5.66 -2.61
C VAL A 179 -13.01 4.63 -1.75
N ALA A 180 -12.60 5.00 -0.53
CA ALA A 180 -11.84 4.14 0.37
C ALA A 180 -12.65 2.91 0.82
N LEU A 181 -13.89 3.09 1.25
CA LEU A 181 -14.75 1.99 1.69
C LEU A 181 -15.15 1.08 0.52
N THR A 182 -15.41 1.66 -0.65
CA THR A 182 -15.66 0.86 -1.86
C THR A 182 -14.41 0.08 -2.27
N GLY A 183 -13.23 0.69 -2.17
CA GLY A 183 -11.95 0.01 -2.40
C GLY A 183 -11.72 -1.15 -1.43
N GLN A 184 -12.03 -0.97 -0.15
CA GLN A 184 -11.95 -2.02 0.86
C GLN A 184 -12.89 -3.20 0.53
N TRP A 185 -14.13 -2.92 0.17
CA TRP A 185 -15.06 -3.95 -0.28
C TRP A 185 -14.56 -4.65 -1.56
N TRP A 186 -14.06 -3.88 -2.53
CA TRP A 186 -13.57 -4.42 -3.79
C TRP A 186 -12.29 -5.26 -3.64
N LEU A 187 -11.52 -5.05 -2.58
CA LEU A 187 -10.33 -5.86 -2.25
C LEU A 187 -10.61 -7.37 -2.30
N ASP A 188 -11.76 -7.78 -1.80
CA ASP A 188 -12.13 -9.20 -1.69
C ASP A 188 -12.96 -9.68 -2.89
N VAL A 189 -13.85 -8.83 -3.40
CA VAL A 189 -14.83 -9.21 -4.45
C VAL A 189 -14.19 -9.22 -5.85
N ARG A 190 -13.33 -8.23 -6.14
CA ARG A 190 -12.64 -8.06 -7.43
C ARG A 190 -13.56 -8.00 -8.66
N LYS A 191 -14.83 -7.74 -8.46
CA LYS A 191 -15.86 -7.53 -9.50
C LYS A 191 -16.77 -6.38 -9.07
N PRO A 192 -17.18 -5.50 -9.98
CA PRO A 192 -16.76 -5.37 -11.40
C PRO A 192 -15.25 -5.13 -11.59
N LYS A 193 -14.79 -4.98 -12.83
CA LYS A 193 -13.38 -4.64 -13.12
C LYS A 193 -13.03 -3.24 -12.59
N LYS A 194 -11.77 -3.00 -12.29
CA LYS A 194 -11.24 -1.71 -11.77
C LYS A 194 -11.80 -0.49 -12.49
N ALA A 195 -11.71 -0.45 -13.82
CA ALA A 195 -12.19 0.66 -14.61
C ALA A 195 -13.70 0.93 -14.48
N GLU A 196 -14.48 -0.13 -14.36
CA GLU A 196 -15.93 -0.05 -14.18
C GLU A 196 -16.28 0.48 -12.78
N VAL A 197 -15.62 -0.01 -11.74
CA VAL A 197 -15.76 0.52 -10.37
C VAL A 197 -15.41 2.01 -10.31
N ALA A 198 -14.26 2.40 -10.88
CA ALA A 198 -13.85 3.79 -10.94
C ALA A 198 -14.89 4.66 -11.67
N ALA A 199 -15.37 4.21 -12.84
CA ALA A 199 -16.37 4.94 -13.62
C ALA A 199 -17.67 5.16 -12.83
N HIS A 200 -18.16 4.16 -12.10
CA HIS A 200 -19.36 4.28 -11.27
C HIS A 200 -19.16 5.23 -10.09
N LEU A 201 -18.02 5.16 -9.39
CA LEU A 201 -17.68 6.05 -8.29
C LEU A 201 -17.60 7.52 -8.78
N VAL A 202 -16.91 7.74 -9.88
CA VAL A 202 -16.78 9.09 -10.48
C VAL A 202 -18.13 9.61 -10.95
N ASN A 203 -18.94 8.77 -11.60
CA ASN A 203 -20.27 9.17 -12.03
C ASN A 203 -21.15 9.59 -10.84
N LEU A 204 -21.15 8.82 -9.77
CA LEU A 204 -21.91 9.14 -8.55
C LEU A 204 -21.42 10.45 -7.92
N ALA A 205 -20.09 10.59 -7.74
CA ALA A 205 -19.50 11.79 -7.14
C ALA A 205 -19.74 13.03 -8.00
N TRP A 206 -19.52 12.94 -9.30
CA TRP A 206 -19.64 14.06 -10.21
C TRP A 206 -21.07 14.58 -10.28
N HIS A 207 -22.08 13.73 -10.47
CA HIS A 207 -23.47 14.15 -10.51
C HIS A 207 -23.97 14.66 -9.16
N GLY A 208 -23.47 14.12 -8.05
CA GLY A 208 -23.72 14.68 -6.73
C GLY A 208 -23.16 16.08 -6.56
N LEU A 209 -21.90 16.31 -6.94
CA LEU A 209 -21.24 17.61 -6.83
C LEU A 209 -21.80 18.66 -7.81
N ASP A 210 -22.20 18.26 -9.01
CA ASP A 210 -22.75 19.17 -10.02
C ASP A 210 -24.13 19.67 -9.63
N GLY A 211 -24.92 18.83 -8.94
CA GLY A 211 -26.26 19.14 -8.44
C GLY A 211 -26.32 19.70 -7.03
N LEU A 212 -25.19 20.15 -6.45
CA LEU A 212 -25.20 20.68 -5.07
C LEU A 212 -26.09 21.91 -4.93
N GLU A 213 -26.92 21.90 -3.89
CA GLU A 213 -27.68 23.06 -3.44
C GLU A 213 -26.85 23.86 -2.41
N SER A 214 -26.87 25.19 -2.51
CA SER A 214 -26.18 26.07 -1.56
C SER A 214 -26.75 25.98 -0.13
N LYS A 215 -27.99 25.57 0.00
CA LYS A 215 -28.73 25.43 1.28
C LYS A 215 -29.63 24.20 1.21
N PRO A 216 -29.07 22.98 1.25
CA PRO A 216 -29.84 21.75 1.14
C PRO A 216 -30.83 21.63 2.34
N GLN A 217 -32.04 21.15 2.09
CA GLN A 217 -33.07 20.94 3.08
C GLN A 217 -33.44 19.48 3.21
N LEU A 218 -33.67 19.00 4.43
CA LEU A 218 -34.19 17.65 4.65
C LEU A 218 -35.70 17.63 4.30
N VAL A 219 -36.07 16.72 3.40
CA VAL A 219 -37.47 16.61 2.90
C VAL A 219 -38.50 16.35 4.03
N GLY A 220 -38.10 15.69 5.12
CA GLY A 220 -38.94 15.35 6.25
C GLY A 220 -39.07 16.44 7.34
N ARG A 221 -38.29 17.52 7.28
CA ARG A 221 -38.35 18.63 8.24
C ARG A 221 -39.04 19.85 7.62
N ARG A 222 -40.35 19.78 7.36
CA ARG A 222 -41.13 21.02 7.28
C ARG A 222 -41.16 21.61 8.69
N LYS A 223 -40.65 22.83 8.86
CA LYS A 223 -40.84 23.61 10.10
C LYS A 223 -42.33 23.76 10.32
N ASN A 224 -42.86 23.23 11.44
CA ASN A 224 -44.07 23.72 12.05
C ASN A 224 -43.81 25.11 12.59
#